data_f45caf05ce495df9e59d778306ab1049
#
_entry.id   f45caf05ce495df9e59d778306ab1049
#
_cell.length_a   1.000
_cell.length_b   1.000
_cell.length_c   1.000
_cell.angle_alpha   90.00
_cell.angle_beta   90.00
_cell.angle_gamma   90.00
#
_symmetry.space_group_name_H-M   'P 1'
#
loop_
_entity.id
_entity.type
_entity.pdbx_description
1 polymer ?
#
loop_
_entity_poly.entity_id
_entity_poly.type
_entity_poly.pdbx_seq_one_letter_code
_entity_poly.pdbx_strand_id
1 'polypeptide(L)'
;MWYQGAGAGFDLPYQQNMDLHHGGRRRSSGPGIAGAGGVPLMHFQPTHASVEDNMREAVHMLDLLLPDQRKGFLRLFHQFAQQRQRPAIDWAQVKPLPPELVVQQSDVPACPNDQALRHELLDKVVILKLNGGLGTTMGCVWPKSAIEVRSDLSFLDLTVRQVEYLNSMYGVDIPLVLLNSFKTHEVTAKIIRKYRMHNLTIHTFMQSCHPRIIKDTLQPMPSCPFGESPPNEWYPPGHGDIYQALYASGLLENLINQGKEYIFISNVDNLGATVDLDLLYHIVDGEVDFAVEAIQRTRADLSGGILVGYKGKPKLVELSMVPPERRDDFKKTHNLFNTNNIWANLRSVQRMVAKDEMSLDVTVRERQVNGIRTLQLETLAGSAVRCFDRVLAVAVERARYLPVKSTSDLFLVQSDLYGVRHGTLVMSKDRLDKSVPLIKLGREFSFVEEFLRRIPHGVPNITELDHLTVAGDVIFGANVSLKGTVIIVANEGSVIMIPDGTVLRDSVVTGNLRILDH
;
A
#
# COMPACT_ATOMS: atom_id res chain seq x y z
N MET A 1 6.61 1.47 -38.44
CA MET A 1 7.55 0.40 -38.81
C MET A 1 8.55 0.26 -37.69
N TRP A 2 8.69 -0.88 -37.10
CA TRP A 2 9.43 -1.38 -35.94
C TRP A 2 8.50 -1.72 -34.77
N TYR A 3 7.90 -2.89 -34.83
CA TYR A 3 7.72 -3.86 -33.74
C TYR A 3 7.04 -5.10 -34.34
N GLN A 4 7.84 -6.06 -34.76
CA GLN A 4 7.47 -7.46 -34.84
C GLN A 4 8.55 -8.23 -34.11
N GLY A 5 8.14 -9.03 -33.13
CA GLY A 5 8.95 -10.14 -32.68
C GLY A 5 9.24 -10.19 -31.17
N ALA A 6 8.68 -11.23 -30.59
CA ALA A 6 9.10 -11.99 -29.42
C ALA A 6 8.15 -11.92 -28.22
N GLY A 7 7.07 -12.70 -28.34
CA GLY A 7 6.48 -13.38 -27.18
C GLY A 7 7.50 -14.39 -26.63
N ALA A 8 8.31 -13.98 -25.68
CA ALA A 8 9.09 -14.88 -24.85
C ALA A 8 8.31 -15.12 -23.57
N GLY A 9 7.58 -16.24 -23.53
CA GLY A 9 7.05 -16.80 -22.31
C GLY A 9 8.20 -17.02 -21.33
N PHE A 10 8.16 -16.34 -20.19
CA PHE A 10 9.08 -16.61 -19.09
C PHE A 10 8.58 -17.84 -18.35
N ASP A 11 9.08 -19.03 -18.76
CA ASP A 11 9.03 -20.22 -17.93
C ASP A 11 9.88 -20.00 -16.69
N LEU A 12 9.26 -19.81 -15.55
CA LEU A 12 9.91 -19.81 -14.25
C LEU A 12 9.65 -21.16 -13.57
N PRO A 13 10.67 -21.81 -12.96
CA PRO A 13 10.58 -23.13 -12.38
C PRO A 13 9.94 -23.09 -10.98
N TYR A 14 8.62 -22.95 -10.90
CA TYR A 14 7.87 -23.09 -9.65
C TYR A 14 6.42 -23.54 -9.89
N GLN A 15 6.23 -24.48 -10.83
CA GLN A 15 5.00 -25.25 -10.95
C GLN A 15 5.32 -26.73 -10.71
N GLN A 16 5.54 -27.11 -9.46
CA GLN A 16 5.37 -28.51 -9.05
C GLN A 16 4.94 -28.53 -7.58
N ASN A 17 3.80 -29.20 -7.38
CA ASN A 17 3.17 -29.61 -6.12
C ASN A 17 2.06 -28.70 -5.56
N MET A 18 0.91 -28.75 -6.21
CA MET A 18 -0.41 -28.74 -5.56
C MET A 18 -1.35 -29.64 -6.36
N ASP A 19 -1.19 -30.95 -6.27
CA ASP A 19 -2.23 -31.89 -6.64
C ASP A 19 -3.15 -32.15 -5.45
N LEU A 20 -4.37 -31.66 -5.57
CA LEU A 20 -5.48 -31.98 -4.68
C LEU A 20 -6.00 -33.40 -5.02
N HIS A 21 -5.68 -34.38 -4.18
CA HIS A 21 -6.37 -35.66 -4.20
C HIS A 21 -7.61 -35.65 -3.30
N HIS A 22 -8.76 -35.64 -3.93
CA HIS A 22 -10.00 -36.20 -3.36
C HIS A 22 -9.97 -37.71 -3.50
N GLY A 23 -10.25 -38.43 -2.43
CA GLY A 23 -10.58 -39.84 -2.55
C GLY A 23 -10.47 -40.66 -1.28
N GLY A 24 -11.62 -40.99 -0.66
CA GLY A 24 -11.96 -42.35 -0.26
C GLY A 24 -11.33 -43.00 0.98
N ARG A 25 -12.15 -43.10 2.01
CA ARG A 25 -12.02 -44.00 3.16
C ARG A 25 -11.62 -45.44 2.77
N ARG A 26 -10.65 -46.03 3.50
CA ARG A 26 -10.75 -47.40 4.05
C ARG A 26 -9.80 -47.58 5.24
N ARG A 27 -10.34 -48.15 6.32
CA ARG A 27 -9.64 -48.63 7.52
C ARG A 27 -8.84 -49.87 7.21
N SER A 28 -7.61 -49.99 7.73
CA SER A 28 -7.04 -51.28 8.14
C SER A 28 -5.99 -51.06 9.23
N SER A 29 -6.05 -51.93 10.22
CA SER A 29 -5.32 -51.98 11.49
C SER A 29 -3.91 -52.57 11.37
N GLY A 30 -2.96 -52.00 12.14
CA GLY A 30 -1.77 -52.61 12.75
C GLY A 30 -0.44 -52.52 11.97
N PRO A 31 0.72 -52.80 12.64
CA PRO A 31 1.13 -52.46 13.97
C PRO A 31 2.35 -51.50 14.02
N GLY A 32 2.71 -50.97 15.21
CA GLY A 32 3.65 -49.91 15.51
C GLY A 32 5.09 -50.12 15.02
N ILE A 33 5.69 -48.94 14.69
CA ILE A 33 7.14 -48.75 14.69
C ILE A 33 7.43 -47.50 15.53
N ALA A 34 8.35 -47.72 16.48
CA ALA A 34 8.83 -46.72 17.40
C ALA A 34 9.76 -45.70 16.76
N GLY A 35 9.70 -44.44 17.21
CA GLY A 35 10.87 -43.59 17.33
C GLY A 35 11.23 -42.71 16.15
N ALA A 36 10.70 -41.49 16.12
CA ALA A 36 11.42 -40.31 15.62
C ALA A 36 11.25 -39.22 16.68
N GLY A 37 12.37 -38.76 17.25
CA GLY A 37 12.42 -37.83 18.35
C GLY A 37 11.74 -36.52 18.05
N GLY A 38 10.61 -36.30 18.69
CA GLY A 38 10.00 -35.00 18.82
C GLY A 38 10.93 -34.14 19.66
N VAL A 39 11.35 -33.01 19.11
CA VAL A 39 11.99 -31.94 19.89
C VAL A 39 11.02 -31.61 21.03
N PRO A 40 11.44 -31.62 22.30
CA PRO A 40 10.53 -31.32 23.40
C PRO A 40 10.01 -29.90 23.21
N LEU A 41 8.70 -29.74 23.13
CA LEU A 41 8.04 -28.49 23.44
C LEU A 41 8.49 -28.10 24.86
N MET A 42 9.44 -27.16 24.94
CA MET A 42 9.84 -26.62 26.24
C MET A 42 8.59 -26.00 26.86
N HIS A 43 7.98 -26.69 27.78
CA HIS A 43 7.02 -26.12 28.72
C HIS A 43 7.79 -25.14 29.61
N PHE A 44 7.83 -23.88 29.21
CA PHE A 44 8.21 -22.81 30.11
C PHE A 44 7.20 -22.78 31.28
N GLN A 45 7.62 -23.23 32.42
CA GLN A 45 6.87 -22.97 33.66
C GLN A 45 6.91 -21.45 33.88
N PRO A 46 5.79 -20.80 34.25
CA PRO A 46 5.77 -19.37 34.52
C PRO A 46 6.60 -19.09 35.80
N THR A 47 7.88 -18.81 35.62
CA THR A 47 8.62 -18.00 36.58
C THR A 47 8.01 -16.60 36.58
N HIS A 48 8.13 -15.82 37.64
CA HIS A 48 7.59 -14.45 37.78
C HIS A 48 8.13 -13.43 36.76
N ALA A 49 8.70 -13.88 35.64
CA ALA A 49 9.17 -13.06 34.54
C ALA A 49 7.98 -12.42 33.80
N SER A 50 8.10 -11.15 33.45
CA SER A 50 7.09 -10.46 32.66
C SER A 50 6.94 -11.09 31.28
N VAL A 51 5.79 -10.87 30.61
CA VAL A 51 5.57 -11.33 29.23
C VAL A 51 6.67 -10.80 28.30
N GLU A 52 7.20 -9.63 28.61
CA GLU A 52 8.27 -8.98 27.83
C GLU A 52 9.61 -9.68 28.02
N ASP A 53 9.93 -10.11 29.25
CA ASP A 53 11.16 -10.85 29.53
C ASP A 53 11.14 -12.23 28.86
N ASN A 54 10.00 -12.90 28.90
CA ASN A 54 9.81 -14.18 28.19
C ASN A 54 9.98 -14.04 26.66
N MET A 55 9.44 -12.99 26.07
CA MET A 55 9.63 -12.73 24.64
C MET A 55 11.09 -12.39 24.31
N ARG A 56 11.74 -11.57 25.14
CA ARG A 56 13.16 -11.20 24.97
C ARG A 56 14.06 -12.44 25.02
N GLU A 57 13.83 -13.30 26.02
CA GLU A 57 14.56 -14.55 26.18
C GLU A 57 14.35 -15.49 25.00
N ALA A 58 13.10 -15.70 24.55
CA ALA A 58 12.79 -16.56 23.42
C ALA A 58 13.46 -16.07 22.12
N VAL A 59 13.38 -14.77 21.82
CA VAL A 59 14.01 -14.19 20.62
C VAL A 59 15.53 -14.28 20.67
N HIS A 60 16.12 -14.18 21.88
CA HIS A 60 17.58 -14.29 22.05
C HIS A 60 18.04 -15.73 21.95
N MET A 61 17.40 -16.65 22.69
CA MET A 61 17.78 -18.06 22.71
C MET A 61 17.63 -18.76 21.37
N LEU A 62 16.62 -18.39 20.58
CA LEU A 62 16.38 -18.93 19.24
C LEU A 62 17.17 -18.19 18.15
N ASP A 63 17.94 -17.17 18.51
CA ASP A 63 18.69 -16.29 17.59
C ASP A 63 17.88 -15.84 16.37
N LEU A 64 16.59 -15.52 16.59
CA LEU A 64 15.62 -15.27 15.53
C LEU A 64 15.94 -14.04 14.66
N LEU A 65 16.62 -13.05 15.22
CA LEU A 65 16.77 -11.73 14.61
C LEU A 65 18.22 -11.22 14.72
N LEU A 66 18.68 -10.55 13.69
CA LEU A 66 19.90 -9.75 13.74
C LEU A 66 19.79 -8.69 14.85
N PRO A 67 20.91 -8.23 15.45
CA PRO A 67 20.89 -7.31 16.60
C PRO A 67 20.02 -6.07 16.41
N ASP A 68 20.12 -5.40 15.26
CA ASP A 68 19.36 -4.19 14.98
C ASP A 68 17.86 -4.46 14.79
N GLN A 69 17.51 -5.53 14.10
CA GLN A 69 16.12 -5.97 13.95
C GLN A 69 15.51 -6.42 15.27
N ARG A 70 16.32 -7.07 16.13
CA ARG A 70 15.92 -7.49 17.48
C ARG A 70 15.51 -6.29 18.33
N LYS A 71 16.33 -5.23 18.35
CA LYS A 71 16.00 -3.99 19.08
C LYS A 71 14.68 -3.38 18.60
N GLY A 72 14.47 -3.30 17.29
CA GLY A 72 13.24 -2.79 16.69
C GLY A 72 12.02 -3.62 17.06
N PHE A 73 12.09 -4.95 16.91
CA PHE A 73 11.01 -5.87 17.27
C PHE A 73 10.63 -5.79 18.76
N LEU A 74 11.61 -5.86 19.65
CA LEU A 74 11.37 -5.82 21.11
C LEU A 74 10.77 -4.48 21.54
N ARG A 75 11.14 -3.36 20.90
CA ARG A 75 10.51 -2.07 21.16
C ARG A 75 9.02 -2.06 20.78
N LEU A 76 8.67 -2.61 19.61
CA LEU A 76 7.26 -2.73 19.20
C LEU A 76 6.48 -3.67 20.14
N PHE A 77 7.11 -4.76 20.57
CA PHE A 77 6.49 -5.68 21.50
C PHE A 77 6.24 -5.04 22.88
N HIS A 78 7.20 -4.27 23.39
CA HIS A 78 7.04 -3.51 24.62
C HIS A 78 5.88 -2.50 24.54
N GLN A 79 5.79 -1.73 23.45
CA GLN A 79 4.66 -0.81 23.23
C GLN A 79 3.32 -1.57 23.17
N PHE A 80 3.27 -2.71 22.50
CA PHE A 80 2.09 -3.57 22.46
C PHE A 80 1.70 -4.07 23.86
N ALA A 81 2.66 -4.54 24.66
CA ALA A 81 2.42 -5.01 26.03
C ALA A 81 1.83 -3.88 26.91
N GLN A 82 2.35 -2.67 26.78
CA GLN A 82 1.80 -1.49 27.48
C GLN A 82 0.37 -1.15 27.02
N GLN A 83 0.08 -1.21 25.70
CA GLN A 83 -1.25 -0.95 25.15
C GLN A 83 -2.32 -1.95 25.63
N ARG A 84 -1.93 -3.17 25.95
CA ARG A 84 -2.85 -4.16 26.55
C ARG A 84 -3.29 -3.79 27.96
N GLN A 85 -2.50 -3.02 28.67
CA GLN A 85 -2.79 -2.61 30.05
C GLN A 85 -3.55 -1.27 30.11
N ARG A 86 -3.39 -0.41 29.10
CA ARG A 86 -4.00 0.92 29.06
C ARG A 86 -4.52 1.23 27.66
N PRO A 87 -5.67 1.93 27.52
CA PRO A 87 -6.13 2.39 26.21
C PRO A 87 -5.04 3.21 25.52
N ALA A 88 -4.75 2.87 24.26
CA ALA A 88 -3.73 3.57 23.46
C ALA A 88 -4.09 5.03 23.19
N ILE A 89 -5.39 5.36 23.16
CA ILE A 89 -5.93 6.67 22.84
C ILE A 89 -6.95 7.09 23.89
N ASP A 90 -6.71 8.23 24.50
CA ASP A 90 -7.74 8.94 25.29
C ASP A 90 -8.60 9.76 24.31
N TRP A 91 -9.81 9.27 24.04
CA TRP A 91 -10.73 9.87 23.08
C TRP A 91 -11.24 11.24 23.48
N ALA A 92 -11.15 11.63 24.74
CA ALA A 92 -11.48 12.97 25.19
C ALA A 92 -10.45 14.04 24.75
N GLN A 93 -9.22 13.59 24.45
CA GLN A 93 -8.13 14.45 23.98
C GLN A 93 -8.02 14.53 22.45
N VAL A 94 -8.85 13.78 21.73
CA VAL A 94 -8.89 13.83 20.27
C VAL A 94 -9.73 15.02 19.83
N LYS A 95 -9.13 15.90 19.03
CA LYS A 95 -9.73 17.14 18.52
C LYS A 95 -9.46 17.26 17.02
N PRO A 96 -10.17 18.11 16.29
CA PRO A 96 -9.77 18.50 14.96
C PRO A 96 -8.32 19.01 14.95
N LEU A 97 -7.61 18.80 13.84
CA LEU A 97 -6.26 19.33 13.70
C LEU A 97 -6.28 20.87 13.79
N PRO A 98 -5.34 21.50 14.51
CA PRO A 98 -5.27 22.95 14.60
C PRO A 98 -5.18 23.59 13.21
N PRO A 99 -5.97 24.64 12.91
CA PRO A 99 -6.01 25.27 11.59
C PRO A 99 -4.64 25.75 11.09
N GLU A 100 -3.77 26.19 11.99
CA GLU A 100 -2.41 26.65 11.69
C GLU A 100 -1.49 25.55 11.15
N LEU A 101 -1.85 24.29 11.37
CA LEU A 101 -1.12 23.13 10.84
C LEU A 101 -1.72 22.61 9.53
N VAL A 102 -2.77 23.24 9.00
CA VAL A 102 -3.47 22.81 7.80
C VAL A 102 -3.42 23.90 6.74
N VAL A 103 -2.86 23.56 5.58
CA VAL A 103 -2.86 24.43 4.40
C VAL A 103 -3.69 23.76 3.30
N GLN A 104 -4.59 24.53 2.65
CA GLN A 104 -5.26 24.04 1.44
C GLN A 104 -4.29 24.12 0.26
N GLN A 105 -4.30 23.11 -0.63
CA GLN A 105 -3.44 23.14 -1.83
C GLN A 105 -3.70 24.37 -2.68
N SER A 106 -4.94 24.86 -2.74
CA SER A 106 -5.31 26.10 -3.45
C SER A 106 -4.67 27.36 -2.91
N ASP A 107 -4.28 27.36 -1.63
CA ASP A 107 -3.72 28.51 -0.93
C ASP A 107 -2.18 28.48 -0.91
N VAL A 108 -1.59 27.40 -1.43
CA VAL A 108 -0.13 27.28 -1.55
C VAL A 108 0.36 28.23 -2.63
N PRO A 109 1.39 29.07 -2.32
CA PRO A 109 1.98 29.96 -3.32
C PRO A 109 2.54 29.19 -4.51
N ALA A 110 2.27 29.67 -5.71
CA ALA A 110 2.84 29.10 -6.92
C ALA A 110 4.38 29.25 -6.91
N CYS A 111 5.08 28.18 -7.27
CA CYS A 111 6.53 28.21 -7.46
C CYS A 111 6.88 29.20 -8.56
N PRO A 112 7.81 30.16 -8.32
CA PRO A 112 8.21 31.11 -9.34
C PRO A 112 8.59 30.45 -10.67
N ASN A 113 8.28 31.12 -11.79
CA ASN A 113 8.61 30.61 -13.11
C ASN A 113 10.10 30.89 -13.43
N ASP A 114 10.96 30.47 -12.54
CA ASP A 114 12.42 30.55 -12.65
C ASP A 114 12.98 29.13 -12.84
N GLN A 115 13.61 28.89 -13.98
CA GLN A 115 14.13 27.56 -14.33
C GLN A 115 15.28 27.15 -13.41
N ALA A 116 16.13 28.07 -12.97
CA ALA A 116 17.24 27.78 -12.06
C ALA A 116 16.73 27.37 -10.67
N LEU A 117 15.75 28.10 -10.14
CA LEU A 117 15.11 27.76 -8.87
C LEU A 117 14.40 26.40 -8.93
N ARG A 118 13.65 26.15 -10.01
CA ARG A 118 12.96 24.85 -10.19
C ARG A 118 13.93 23.68 -10.31
N HIS A 119 15.03 23.87 -11.01
CA HIS A 119 16.12 22.91 -11.09
C HIS A 119 16.69 22.63 -9.69
N GLU A 120 17.07 23.68 -8.95
CA GLU A 120 17.61 23.58 -7.59
C GLU A 120 16.66 22.83 -6.64
N LEU A 121 15.37 23.16 -6.66
CA LEU A 121 14.36 22.51 -5.81
C LEU A 121 14.23 21.03 -6.13
N LEU A 122 14.12 20.68 -7.42
CA LEU A 122 13.94 19.29 -7.85
C LEU A 122 15.19 18.45 -7.62
N ASP A 123 16.38 19.03 -7.75
CA ASP A 123 17.65 18.31 -7.52
C ASP A 123 17.82 17.90 -6.04
N LYS A 124 17.14 18.57 -5.12
CA LYS A 124 17.09 18.22 -3.69
C LYS A 124 16.13 17.08 -3.35
N VAL A 125 15.34 16.58 -4.31
CA VAL A 125 14.26 15.60 -4.06
C VAL A 125 14.69 14.17 -4.32
N VAL A 126 14.16 13.26 -3.51
CA VAL A 126 14.16 11.82 -3.71
C VAL A 126 12.72 11.34 -3.78
N ILE A 127 12.37 10.52 -4.77
CA ILE A 127 11.05 9.90 -4.84
C ILE A 127 11.15 8.47 -4.28
N LEU A 128 10.36 8.17 -3.24
CA LEU A 128 10.30 6.85 -2.64
C LEU A 128 8.91 6.24 -2.80
N LYS A 129 8.86 5.03 -3.36
CA LYS A 129 7.64 4.24 -3.48
C LYS A 129 7.64 3.04 -2.53
N LEU A 130 6.55 2.89 -1.78
CA LEU A 130 6.32 1.75 -0.90
C LEU A 130 5.94 0.53 -1.73
N ASN A 131 6.87 -0.40 -1.90
CA ASN A 131 6.78 -1.58 -2.78
C ASN A 131 6.86 -2.91 -2.03
N GLY A 132 6.60 -2.91 -0.72
CA GLY A 132 6.67 -4.12 0.11
C GLY A 132 5.46 -5.06 0.00
N GLY A 133 4.36 -4.61 -0.61
CA GLY A 133 3.09 -5.35 -0.69
C GLY A 133 2.98 -6.24 -1.92
N LEU A 134 2.50 -7.48 -1.69
CA LEU A 134 1.99 -8.33 -2.75
C LEU A 134 0.54 -7.93 -3.05
N GLY A 135 0.09 -8.12 -4.28
CA GLY A 135 -1.30 -7.91 -4.68
C GLY A 135 -2.26 -9.02 -4.22
N THR A 136 -2.07 -9.61 -3.03
CA THR A 136 -2.81 -10.80 -2.58
C THR A 136 -4.31 -10.62 -2.48
N THR A 137 -4.78 -9.41 -2.17
CA THR A 137 -6.23 -9.09 -2.17
C THR A 137 -6.84 -9.11 -3.57
N MET A 138 -6.00 -9.04 -4.60
CA MET A 138 -6.36 -9.09 -6.01
C MET A 138 -5.87 -10.40 -6.68
N GLY A 139 -5.51 -11.42 -5.87
CA GLY A 139 -5.05 -12.73 -6.34
C GLY A 139 -3.62 -12.76 -6.88
N CYS A 140 -2.86 -11.67 -6.80
CA CYS A 140 -1.51 -11.62 -7.33
C CYS A 140 -0.49 -12.22 -6.37
N VAL A 141 0.46 -12.97 -6.91
CA VAL A 141 1.62 -13.52 -6.19
C VAL A 141 2.88 -12.67 -6.39
N TRP A 142 2.80 -11.65 -7.25
CA TRP A 142 3.88 -10.72 -7.61
C TRP A 142 3.79 -9.42 -6.81
N PRO A 143 4.87 -8.61 -6.78
CA PRO A 143 4.80 -7.25 -6.26
C PRO A 143 3.66 -6.48 -6.93
N LYS A 144 2.88 -5.75 -6.15
CA LYS A 144 1.74 -4.98 -6.66
C LYS A 144 2.15 -3.99 -7.76
N SER A 145 3.38 -3.50 -7.70
CA SER A 145 3.97 -2.62 -8.72
C SER A 145 4.07 -3.24 -10.11
N ALA A 146 4.01 -4.58 -10.22
CA ALA A 146 4.06 -5.30 -11.49
C ALA A 146 2.68 -5.51 -12.13
N ILE A 147 1.58 -5.15 -11.45
CA ILE A 147 0.23 -5.24 -12.03
C ILE A 147 0.14 -4.24 -13.19
N GLU A 148 -0.34 -4.73 -14.32
CA GLU A 148 -0.62 -3.91 -15.48
C GLU A 148 -1.79 -2.97 -15.21
N VAL A 149 -1.59 -1.69 -15.51
CA VAL A 149 -2.58 -0.64 -15.32
C VAL A 149 -3.16 -0.19 -16.65
N ARG A 150 -2.32 0.04 -17.67
CA ARG A 150 -2.78 0.56 -18.95
C ARG A 150 -1.78 0.31 -20.07
N SER A 151 -2.26 -0.19 -21.22
CA SER A 151 -1.45 -0.35 -22.44
C SER A 151 -0.12 -1.06 -22.19
N ASP A 152 -0.17 -2.22 -21.56
CA ASP A 152 0.98 -3.05 -21.16
C ASP A 152 1.96 -2.38 -20.18
N LEU A 153 1.53 -1.28 -19.52
CA LEU A 153 2.31 -0.55 -18.53
C LEU A 153 1.85 -0.89 -17.11
N SER A 154 2.77 -1.37 -16.31
CA SER A 154 2.56 -1.62 -14.88
C SER A 154 2.62 -0.30 -14.07
N PHE A 155 2.25 -0.37 -12.78
CA PHE A 155 2.44 0.76 -11.85
C PHE A 155 3.89 1.24 -11.84
N LEU A 156 4.85 0.32 -11.89
CA LEU A 156 6.26 0.67 -11.88
C LEU A 156 6.69 1.34 -13.20
N ASP A 157 6.19 0.87 -14.35
CA ASP A 157 6.45 1.52 -15.64
C ASP A 157 5.98 2.96 -15.67
N LEU A 158 4.76 3.20 -15.16
CA LEU A 158 4.20 4.54 -15.09
C LEU A 158 4.98 5.43 -14.11
N THR A 159 5.39 4.88 -12.95
CA THR A 159 6.23 5.59 -11.98
C THR A 159 7.59 5.97 -12.60
N VAL A 160 8.25 5.04 -13.28
CA VAL A 160 9.53 5.31 -13.97
C VAL A 160 9.36 6.44 -15.00
N ARG A 161 8.29 6.41 -15.80
CA ARG A 161 8.01 7.48 -16.77
C ARG A 161 7.74 8.84 -16.11
N GLN A 162 7.12 8.88 -14.93
CA GLN A 162 6.93 10.12 -14.17
C GLN A 162 8.28 10.73 -13.77
N VAL A 163 9.18 9.91 -13.21
CA VAL A 163 10.50 10.39 -12.76
C VAL A 163 11.38 10.78 -13.93
N GLU A 164 11.43 9.94 -14.97
CA GLU A 164 12.21 10.21 -16.19
C GLU A 164 11.76 11.50 -16.88
N TYR A 165 10.45 11.77 -16.90
CA TYR A 165 9.92 13.03 -17.43
C TYR A 165 10.44 14.24 -16.66
N LEU A 166 10.43 14.19 -15.31
CA LEU A 166 10.96 15.28 -14.47
C LEU A 166 12.46 15.46 -14.72
N ASN A 167 13.24 14.38 -14.72
CA ASN A 167 14.68 14.43 -14.95
C ASN A 167 15.01 15.03 -16.32
N SER A 168 14.29 14.62 -17.36
CA SER A 168 14.50 15.10 -18.72
C SER A 168 14.04 16.56 -18.93
N MET A 169 12.91 16.93 -18.31
CA MET A 169 12.31 18.27 -18.48
C MET A 169 13.11 19.35 -17.77
N TYR A 170 13.65 19.05 -16.60
CA TYR A 170 14.35 20.03 -15.74
C TYR A 170 15.87 19.84 -15.70
N GLY A 171 16.41 18.80 -16.33
CA GLY A 171 17.85 18.52 -16.35
C GLY A 171 18.41 18.12 -14.99
N VAL A 172 17.63 17.43 -14.16
CA VAL A 172 17.96 17.02 -12.79
C VAL A 172 18.18 15.50 -12.70
N ASP A 173 18.71 15.04 -11.57
CA ASP A 173 18.85 13.62 -11.24
C ASP A 173 18.04 13.30 -9.96
N ILE A 174 16.72 13.14 -10.12
CA ILE A 174 15.84 12.67 -9.06
C ILE A 174 15.91 11.15 -9.01
N PRO A 175 16.44 10.54 -7.95
CA PRO A 175 16.46 9.08 -7.84
C PRO A 175 15.10 8.54 -7.46
N LEU A 176 14.75 7.36 -7.99
CA LEU A 176 13.63 6.54 -7.56
C LEU A 176 14.11 5.51 -6.54
N VAL A 177 13.53 5.52 -5.35
CA VAL A 177 13.84 4.57 -4.29
C VAL A 177 12.64 3.65 -4.07
N LEU A 178 12.87 2.34 -4.00
CA LEU A 178 11.82 1.34 -3.75
C LEU A 178 12.05 0.67 -2.40
N LEU A 179 11.09 0.84 -1.48
CA LEU A 179 11.05 0.08 -0.24
C LEU A 179 10.38 -1.27 -0.48
N ASN A 180 11.16 -2.31 -0.51
CA ASN A 180 10.69 -3.69 -0.68
C ASN A 180 10.49 -4.40 0.67
N SER A 181 9.79 -5.52 0.65
CA SER A 181 9.81 -6.52 1.72
C SER A 181 10.58 -7.76 1.25
N PHE A 182 10.88 -8.67 2.17
CA PHE A 182 11.47 -9.96 1.82
C PHE A 182 10.66 -10.76 0.77
N LYS A 183 9.35 -10.44 0.62
CA LYS A 183 8.47 -11.08 -0.36
C LYS A 183 8.55 -10.46 -1.76
N THR A 184 8.99 -9.21 -1.87
CA THR A 184 8.96 -8.46 -3.14
C THR A 184 10.35 -8.16 -3.70
N HIS A 185 11.40 -8.24 -2.87
CA HIS A 185 12.74 -7.74 -3.21
C HIS A 185 13.34 -8.44 -4.43
N GLU A 186 13.39 -9.77 -4.44
CA GLU A 186 14.02 -10.53 -5.54
C GLU A 186 13.32 -10.32 -6.88
N VAL A 187 11.98 -10.32 -6.88
CA VAL A 187 11.20 -10.10 -8.09
C VAL A 187 11.38 -8.66 -8.57
N THR A 188 11.34 -7.69 -7.66
CA THR A 188 11.58 -6.28 -8.00
C THR A 188 12.98 -6.09 -8.58
N ALA A 189 14.02 -6.72 -8.02
CA ALA A 189 15.40 -6.66 -8.54
C ALA A 189 15.51 -7.19 -9.98
N LYS A 190 14.68 -8.18 -10.34
CA LYS A 190 14.60 -8.67 -11.74
C LYS A 190 13.88 -7.66 -12.63
N ILE A 191 12.75 -7.12 -12.19
CA ILE A 191 11.93 -6.18 -12.97
C ILE A 191 12.70 -4.90 -13.30
N ILE A 192 13.40 -4.29 -12.34
CA ILE A 192 14.08 -3.00 -12.54
C ILE A 192 15.21 -3.06 -13.56
N ARG A 193 15.70 -4.26 -13.91
CA ARG A 193 16.75 -4.42 -14.95
C ARG A 193 16.33 -3.88 -16.31
N LYS A 194 15.04 -3.86 -16.63
CA LYS A 194 14.52 -3.33 -17.90
C LYS A 194 14.68 -1.82 -18.03
N TYR A 195 14.86 -1.10 -16.90
CA TYR A 195 14.99 0.36 -16.88
C TYR A 195 16.44 0.88 -16.94
N ARG A 196 17.41 0.01 -17.15
CA ARG A 196 18.86 0.40 -17.15
C ARG A 196 19.23 1.49 -18.16
N MET A 197 18.43 1.63 -19.23
CA MET A 197 18.66 2.63 -20.28
C MET A 197 17.78 3.89 -20.11
N HIS A 198 16.99 3.96 -19.05
CA HIS A 198 16.18 5.11 -18.73
C HIS A 198 17.00 6.18 -17.99
N ASN A 199 16.63 7.44 -18.16
CA ASN A 199 17.29 8.57 -17.51
C ASN A 199 16.88 8.73 -16.04
N LEU A 200 17.18 7.72 -15.22
CA LEU A 200 16.98 7.76 -13.78
C LEU A 200 17.81 6.69 -13.06
N THR A 201 18.18 6.98 -11.82
CA THR A 201 18.80 6.02 -10.90
C THR A 201 17.73 5.36 -10.03
N ILE A 202 17.71 4.02 -9.95
CA ILE A 202 16.78 3.27 -9.09
C ILE A 202 17.57 2.60 -7.96
N HIS A 203 17.23 2.97 -6.72
CA HIS A 203 17.73 2.31 -5.51
C HIS A 203 16.66 1.40 -4.92
N THR A 204 17.09 0.34 -4.27
CA THR A 204 16.19 -0.56 -3.53
C THR A 204 16.75 -0.86 -2.15
N PHE A 205 15.89 -0.94 -1.16
CA PHE A 205 16.22 -1.44 0.17
C PHE A 205 15.04 -2.21 0.76
N MET A 206 15.27 -2.97 1.83
CA MET A 206 14.24 -3.83 2.43
C MET A 206 13.79 -3.33 3.78
N GLN A 207 12.48 -3.48 4.07
CA GLN A 207 11.97 -3.41 5.42
C GLN A 207 12.54 -4.55 6.28
N SER A 208 12.50 -4.36 7.59
CA SER A 208 12.76 -5.42 8.56
C SER A 208 11.84 -6.63 8.35
N CYS A 209 12.26 -7.76 8.88
CA CYS A 209 11.48 -8.98 8.90
C CYS A 209 11.30 -9.39 10.35
N HIS A 210 10.05 -9.48 10.82
CA HIS A 210 9.72 -9.79 12.21
C HIS A 210 9.02 -11.14 12.33
N PRO A 211 9.26 -11.89 13.43
CA PRO A 211 8.54 -13.13 13.70
C PRO A 211 7.08 -12.83 14.08
N ARG A 212 6.13 -13.64 13.59
CA ARG A 212 4.75 -13.59 14.07
C ARG A 212 4.70 -13.99 15.54
N ILE A 213 3.72 -13.47 16.24
CA ILE A 213 3.49 -13.74 17.65
C ILE A 213 2.26 -14.63 17.77
N ILE A 214 2.36 -15.76 18.44
CA ILE A 214 1.21 -16.62 18.74
C ILE A 214 0.30 -15.86 19.72
N LYS A 215 -0.96 -15.65 19.36
CA LYS A 215 -1.88 -14.79 20.12
C LYS A 215 -2.11 -15.28 21.55
N ASP A 216 -2.21 -16.58 21.73
CA ASP A 216 -2.60 -17.18 23.02
C ASP A 216 -1.44 -17.26 24.02
N THR A 217 -0.22 -17.49 23.54
CA THR A 217 0.98 -17.64 24.37
C THR A 217 1.86 -16.39 24.41
N LEU A 218 1.72 -15.49 23.43
CA LEU A 218 2.59 -14.34 23.21
C LEU A 218 4.06 -14.70 22.97
N GLN A 219 4.32 -15.92 22.49
CA GLN A 219 5.63 -16.38 22.06
C GLN A 219 5.84 -16.16 20.56
N PRO A 220 7.09 -16.08 20.07
CA PRO A 220 7.34 -16.05 18.64
C PRO A 220 6.83 -17.35 18.00
N MET A 221 6.29 -17.26 16.78
CA MET A 221 5.80 -18.42 16.03
C MET A 221 6.96 -19.24 15.45
N PRO A 222 8.00 -18.64 14.81
CA PRO A 222 9.13 -19.40 14.30
C PRO A 222 10.00 -19.94 15.45
N SER A 223 10.53 -21.15 15.24
CA SER A 223 11.45 -21.84 16.18
C SER A 223 12.91 -21.78 15.72
N CYS A 224 13.19 -21.18 14.58
CA CYS A 224 14.53 -21.00 14.01
C CYS A 224 14.60 -19.69 13.21
N PRO A 225 15.80 -19.19 12.87
CA PRO A 225 16.01 -17.92 12.18
C PRO A 225 15.27 -17.81 10.84
N PHE A 226 15.10 -16.57 10.37
CA PHE A 226 14.57 -16.31 9.05
C PHE A 226 15.47 -16.95 7.97
N GLY A 227 14.83 -17.67 7.03
CA GLY A 227 15.53 -18.46 6.01
C GLY A 227 15.61 -19.95 6.34
N GLU A 228 15.55 -20.33 7.62
CA GLU A 228 15.50 -21.71 8.09
C GLU A 228 14.09 -22.14 8.48
N SER A 229 13.20 -21.18 8.76
CA SER A 229 11.78 -21.39 9.08
C SER A 229 10.87 -20.97 7.92
N PRO A 230 9.62 -21.47 7.88
CA PRO A 230 8.66 -21.14 6.85
C PRO A 230 8.43 -19.62 6.71
N PRO A 231 8.44 -19.03 5.48
CA PRO A 231 8.29 -17.57 5.30
C PRO A 231 6.95 -17.01 5.79
N ASN A 232 5.91 -17.85 5.92
CA ASN A 232 4.60 -17.43 6.43
C ASN A 232 4.58 -17.22 7.95
N GLU A 233 5.60 -17.67 8.66
CA GLU A 233 5.81 -17.40 10.10
C GLU A 233 6.40 -16.02 10.37
N TRP A 234 6.76 -15.31 9.31
CA TRP A 234 7.37 -13.98 9.32
C TRP A 234 6.47 -12.94 8.66
N TYR A 235 6.69 -11.68 9.02
CA TYR A 235 5.96 -10.56 8.41
C TYR A 235 6.81 -9.28 8.37
N PRO A 236 6.56 -8.37 7.41
CA PRO A 236 7.14 -7.03 7.43
C PRO A 236 6.38 -6.15 8.44
N PRO A 237 7.07 -5.32 9.27
CA PRO A 237 6.46 -4.58 10.39
C PRO A 237 5.65 -3.34 9.96
N GLY A 238 5.16 -3.32 8.74
CA GLY A 238 4.43 -2.19 8.17
C GLY A 238 5.35 -1.12 7.59
N HIS A 239 4.76 -0.19 6.85
CA HIS A 239 5.53 0.81 6.11
C HIS A 239 6.12 1.93 7.00
N GLY A 240 5.81 1.98 8.29
CA GLY A 240 6.47 2.87 9.24
C GLY A 240 7.94 2.50 9.51
N ASP A 241 8.33 1.26 9.23
CA ASP A 241 9.72 0.81 9.31
C ASP A 241 10.66 1.52 8.31
N ILE A 242 10.10 2.25 7.34
CA ILE A 242 10.84 2.97 6.29
C ILE A 242 11.99 3.81 6.84
N TYR A 243 11.77 4.52 7.95
CA TYR A 243 12.76 5.44 8.50
C TYR A 243 13.97 4.69 9.07
N GLN A 244 13.69 3.63 9.85
CA GLN A 244 14.74 2.80 10.43
C GLN A 244 15.46 1.97 9.36
N ALA A 245 14.73 1.39 8.42
CA ALA A 245 15.30 0.59 7.34
C ALA A 245 16.14 1.44 6.38
N LEU A 246 15.70 2.66 6.05
CA LEU A 246 16.45 3.59 5.21
C LEU A 246 17.76 4.03 5.88
N TYR A 247 17.73 4.26 7.20
CA TYR A 247 18.92 4.58 7.99
C TYR A 247 19.87 3.40 8.06
N ALA A 248 19.37 2.21 8.43
CA ALA A 248 20.19 1.01 8.61
C ALA A 248 20.82 0.50 7.30
N SER A 249 20.19 0.74 6.15
CA SER A 249 20.76 0.40 4.83
C SER A 249 21.93 1.29 4.40
N GLY A 250 22.22 2.38 5.10
CA GLY A 250 23.20 3.40 4.69
C GLY A 250 22.75 4.28 3.53
N LEU A 251 21.60 3.99 2.92
CA LEU A 251 21.11 4.76 1.76
C LEU A 251 20.72 6.19 2.17
N LEU A 252 20.20 6.40 3.38
CA LEU A 252 19.88 7.74 3.88
C LEU A 252 21.11 8.66 3.87
N GLU A 253 22.23 8.18 4.41
CA GLU A 253 23.50 8.93 4.45
C GLU A 253 24.03 9.20 3.04
N ASN A 254 23.98 8.20 2.16
CA ASN A 254 24.41 8.34 0.77
C ASN A 254 23.60 9.41 0.02
N LEU A 255 22.28 9.46 0.19
CA LEU A 255 21.40 10.46 -0.42
C LEU A 255 21.71 11.87 0.10
N ILE A 256 21.92 12.02 1.42
CA ILE A 256 22.29 13.30 2.04
C ILE A 256 23.66 13.79 1.50
N ASN A 257 24.63 12.89 1.34
CA ASN A 257 25.97 13.20 0.80
C ASN A 257 25.92 13.58 -0.69
N GLN A 258 24.89 13.13 -1.43
CA GLN A 258 24.60 13.56 -2.80
C GLN A 258 23.88 14.91 -2.88
N GLY A 259 23.63 15.59 -1.74
CA GLY A 259 22.92 16.87 -1.71
C GLY A 259 21.39 16.76 -1.67
N LYS A 260 20.83 15.56 -1.52
CA LYS A 260 19.39 15.40 -1.39
C LYS A 260 18.93 15.87 0.00
N GLU A 261 17.81 16.61 0.03
CA GLU A 261 17.29 17.23 1.25
C GLU A 261 15.90 16.72 1.63
N TYR A 262 15.05 16.43 0.67
CA TYR A 262 13.68 16.00 0.89
C TYR A 262 13.38 14.67 0.20
N ILE A 263 12.60 13.84 0.86
CA ILE A 263 12.08 12.60 0.32
C ILE A 263 10.56 12.65 0.20
N PHE A 264 10.04 12.37 -1.00
CA PHE A 264 8.62 12.22 -1.26
C PHE A 264 8.24 10.75 -1.25
N ILE A 265 7.54 10.34 -0.19
CA ILE A 265 7.12 8.95 0.05
C ILE A 265 5.67 8.78 -0.40
N SER A 266 5.37 7.73 -1.14
CA SER A 266 4.00 7.37 -1.50
C SER A 266 3.84 5.88 -1.79
N ASN A 267 2.60 5.40 -1.82
CA ASN A 267 2.31 4.03 -2.23
C ASN A 267 2.59 3.85 -3.73
N VAL A 268 3.16 2.72 -4.12
CA VAL A 268 3.45 2.42 -5.52
C VAL A 268 2.18 2.30 -6.37
N ASP A 269 1.05 1.96 -5.77
CA ASP A 269 -0.27 1.83 -6.41
C ASP A 269 -1.07 3.14 -6.48
N ASN A 270 -0.52 4.25 -5.98
CA ASN A 270 -1.13 5.57 -6.09
C ASN A 270 -0.45 6.36 -7.20
N LEU A 271 -0.98 6.30 -8.42
CA LEU A 271 -0.46 7.02 -9.59
C LEU A 271 -0.78 8.53 -9.58
N GLY A 272 -1.65 8.98 -8.67
CA GLY A 272 -1.89 10.40 -8.41
C GLY A 272 -0.80 11.07 -7.56
N ALA A 273 0.06 10.28 -6.90
CA ALA A 273 1.15 10.78 -6.07
C ALA A 273 2.37 11.15 -6.92
N THR A 274 2.39 12.37 -7.41
CA THR A 274 3.48 12.96 -8.21
C THR A 274 4.14 14.11 -7.46
N VAL A 275 5.36 14.47 -7.83
CA VAL A 275 6.02 15.68 -7.31
C VAL A 275 5.26 16.91 -7.82
N ASP A 276 4.84 17.75 -6.89
CA ASP A 276 4.18 19.02 -7.11
C ASP A 276 5.17 20.13 -6.75
N LEU A 277 5.51 20.99 -7.71
CA LEU A 277 6.52 22.03 -7.54
C LEU A 277 6.07 23.13 -6.57
N ASP A 278 4.78 23.45 -6.55
CA ASP A 278 4.25 24.48 -5.67
C ASP A 278 4.30 24.00 -4.22
N LEU A 279 3.91 22.75 -3.99
CA LEU A 279 4.04 22.11 -2.67
C LEU A 279 5.50 21.99 -2.24
N LEU A 280 6.38 21.56 -3.13
CA LEU A 280 7.81 21.43 -2.83
C LEU A 280 8.41 22.79 -2.46
N TYR A 281 8.12 23.84 -3.25
CA TYR A 281 8.57 25.21 -2.97
C TYR A 281 8.11 25.66 -1.59
N HIS A 282 6.84 25.50 -1.26
CA HIS A 282 6.26 25.87 0.02
C HIS A 282 6.89 25.11 1.21
N ILE A 283 7.16 23.81 1.03
CA ILE A 283 7.77 22.94 2.05
C ILE A 283 9.23 23.34 2.30
N VAL A 284 9.98 23.64 1.24
CA VAL A 284 11.39 24.04 1.33
C VAL A 284 11.52 25.44 1.94
N ASP A 285 10.73 26.41 1.47
CA ASP A 285 10.72 27.80 1.95
C ASP A 285 10.31 27.88 3.43
N GLY A 286 9.31 27.07 3.83
CA GLY A 286 8.86 26.96 5.21
C GLY A 286 9.76 26.11 6.11
N GLU A 287 10.87 25.58 5.60
CA GLU A 287 11.77 24.65 6.32
C GLU A 287 11.01 23.50 7.04
N VAL A 288 9.97 22.96 6.42
CA VAL A 288 9.11 21.94 7.02
C VAL A 288 9.88 20.64 7.20
N ASP A 289 9.88 20.06 8.40
CA ASP A 289 10.53 18.78 8.68
C ASP A 289 9.72 17.61 8.14
N PHE A 290 8.37 17.71 8.25
CA PHE A 290 7.47 16.61 7.87
C PHE A 290 6.11 17.14 7.42
N ALA A 291 5.71 16.83 6.19
CA ALA A 291 4.39 17.18 5.69
C ALA A 291 3.61 15.92 5.25
N VAL A 292 2.29 15.94 5.47
CA VAL A 292 1.38 14.87 5.08
C VAL A 292 0.31 15.43 4.16
N GLU A 293 0.18 14.88 2.97
CA GLU A 293 -0.95 15.18 2.09
C GLU A 293 -2.21 14.42 2.57
N ALA A 294 -3.29 15.14 2.74
CA ALA A 294 -4.58 14.59 3.13
C ALA A 294 -5.67 15.07 2.16
N ILE A 295 -6.68 14.23 1.95
CA ILE A 295 -7.85 14.58 1.14
C ILE A 295 -9.09 14.74 2.02
N GLN A 296 -10.08 15.47 1.51
CA GLN A 296 -11.43 15.41 2.07
C GLN A 296 -11.97 13.99 1.87
N ARG A 297 -12.34 13.36 2.97
CA ARG A 297 -12.85 11.98 2.98
C ARG A 297 -14.16 11.88 2.20
N THR A 298 -14.30 10.86 1.37
CA THR A 298 -15.54 10.50 0.65
C THR A 298 -16.15 9.20 1.17
N ARG A 299 -17.30 8.80 0.64
CA ARG A 299 -17.95 7.52 0.95
C ARG A 299 -17.15 6.31 0.46
N ALA A 300 -16.26 6.49 -0.50
CA ALA A 300 -15.38 5.43 -1.00
C ALA A 300 -14.22 5.11 -0.04
N ASP A 301 -13.84 6.04 0.85
CA ASP A 301 -12.70 5.89 1.76
C ASP A 301 -13.15 5.18 3.05
N LEU A 302 -13.30 3.86 2.97
CA LEU A 302 -13.86 3.02 4.03
C LEU A 302 -12.84 2.68 5.13
N SER A 303 -11.55 2.60 4.80
CA SER A 303 -10.47 2.20 5.70
C SER A 303 -9.22 3.04 5.46
N GLY A 304 -8.51 3.40 6.52
CA GLY A 304 -7.28 4.19 6.51
C GLY A 304 -7.20 5.13 7.71
N GLY A 305 -6.20 5.98 7.72
CA GLY A 305 -5.91 6.91 8.79
C GLY A 305 -6.53 8.28 8.57
N ILE A 306 -6.89 8.92 9.66
CA ILE A 306 -7.38 10.31 9.71
C ILE A 306 -6.42 11.13 10.56
N LEU A 307 -6.06 12.32 10.08
CA LEU A 307 -5.25 13.27 10.84
C LEU A 307 -6.11 14.03 11.86
N VAL A 308 -5.67 14.02 13.10
CA VAL A 308 -6.33 14.67 14.24
C VAL A 308 -5.32 15.42 15.11
N GLY A 309 -5.78 16.37 15.91
CA GLY A 309 -5.04 16.93 17.03
C GLY A 309 -5.16 16.01 18.25
N TYR A 310 -4.06 15.69 18.89
CA TYR A 310 -4.01 14.90 20.10
C TYR A 310 -2.96 15.43 21.07
N LYS A 311 -3.41 15.91 22.23
CA LYS A 311 -2.52 16.51 23.25
C LYS A 311 -1.62 17.62 22.69
N GLY A 312 -2.18 18.48 21.82
CA GLY A 312 -1.46 19.61 21.21
C GLY A 312 -0.54 19.27 20.04
N LYS A 313 -0.44 18.00 19.63
CA LYS A 313 0.36 17.57 18.46
C LYS A 313 -0.53 16.86 17.42
N PRO A 314 -0.14 16.85 16.14
CA PRO A 314 -0.83 16.06 15.14
C PRO A 314 -0.64 14.57 15.41
N LYS A 315 -1.68 13.79 15.12
CA LYS A 315 -1.68 12.33 15.26
C LYS A 315 -2.46 11.70 14.13
N LEU A 316 -1.94 10.60 13.60
CA LEU A 316 -2.66 9.75 12.67
C LEU A 316 -3.44 8.69 13.45
N VAL A 317 -4.77 8.64 13.26
CA VAL A 317 -5.66 7.66 13.89
C VAL A 317 -6.29 6.79 12.82
N GLU A 318 -6.02 5.48 12.86
CA GLU A 318 -6.67 4.52 11.98
C GLU A 318 -8.16 4.36 12.34
N LEU A 319 -9.04 4.34 11.32
CA LEU A 319 -10.47 4.14 11.52
C LEU A 319 -10.80 2.82 12.24
N SER A 320 -9.95 1.82 12.10
CA SER A 320 -10.05 0.53 12.81
C SER A 320 -9.86 0.64 14.32
N MET A 321 -9.12 1.67 14.77
CA MET A 321 -8.86 1.93 16.21
C MET A 321 -10.03 2.67 16.87
N VAL A 322 -10.88 3.32 16.07
CA VAL A 322 -12.04 4.07 16.60
C VAL A 322 -13.10 3.08 17.08
N PRO A 323 -13.55 3.18 18.34
CA PRO A 323 -14.63 2.33 18.88
C PRO A 323 -15.88 2.39 17.98
N PRO A 324 -16.55 1.27 17.73
CA PRO A 324 -17.69 1.20 16.81
C PRO A 324 -18.76 2.28 17.08
N GLU A 325 -19.06 2.51 18.35
CA GLU A 325 -20.07 3.46 18.83
C GLU A 325 -19.71 4.92 18.55
N ARG A 326 -18.45 5.23 18.32
CA ARG A 326 -17.94 6.60 18.04
C ARG A 326 -17.62 6.84 16.57
N ARG A 327 -17.63 5.80 15.73
CA ARG A 327 -17.12 5.90 14.36
C ARG A 327 -17.84 6.92 13.49
N ASP A 328 -19.16 7.00 13.61
CA ASP A 328 -19.94 7.89 12.76
C ASP A 328 -19.76 9.35 13.13
N ASP A 329 -19.72 9.66 14.44
CA ASP A 329 -19.44 11.01 14.91
C ASP A 329 -17.99 11.41 14.65
N PHE A 330 -17.05 10.48 14.83
CA PHE A 330 -15.64 10.69 14.51
C PHE A 330 -15.46 11.05 13.03
N LYS A 331 -16.13 10.33 12.12
CA LYS A 331 -16.06 10.58 10.67
C LYS A 331 -16.69 11.91 10.26
N LYS A 332 -17.69 12.41 10.98
CA LYS A 332 -18.32 13.71 10.72
C LYS A 332 -17.43 14.86 11.17
N THR A 333 -16.76 14.68 12.31
CA THR A 333 -15.95 15.73 12.94
C THR A 333 -14.54 15.81 12.35
N HIS A 334 -13.99 14.67 11.87
CA HIS A 334 -12.61 14.55 11.38
C HIS A 334 -12.63 14.02 9.96
N ASN A 335 -12.30 14.86 8.98
CA ASN A 335 -12.46 14.56 7.56
C ASN A 335 -11.16 14.58 6.75
N LEU A 336 -10.00 14.90 7.38
CA LEU A 336 -8.69 14.90 6.74
C LEU A 336 -8.14 13.47 6.66
N PHE A 337 -8.43 12.81 5.55
CA PHE A 337 -8.04 11.43 5.30
C PHE A 337 -6.61 11.37 4.75
N ASN A 338 -5.75 10.58 5.39
CA ASN A 338 -4.35 10.42 5.02
C ASN A 338 -4.21 9.69 3.68
N THR A 339 -3.55 10.30 2.73
CA THR A 339 -3.22 9.70 1.43
C THR A 339 -2.01 8.78 1.47
N ASN A 340 -1.22 8.86 2.52
CA ASN A 340 0.12 8.29 2.65
C ASN A 340 1.14 8.89 1.66
N ASN A 341 0.85 10.08 1.09
CA ASN A 341 1.83 10.92 0.44
C ASN A 341 2.49 11.78 1.51
N ILE A 342 3.78 11.63 1.68
CA ILE A 342 4.55 12.22 2.77
C ILE A 342 5.79 12.89 2.21
N TRP A 343 6.04 14.10 2.66
CA TRP A 343 7.29 14.82 2.46
C TRP A 343 8.08 14.86 3.76
N ALA A 344 9.33 14.46 3.74
CA ALA A 344 10.16 14.45 4.93
C ALA A 344 11.56 14.98 4.64
N ASN A 345 12.07 15.83 5.53
CA ASN A 345 13.44 16.31 5.46
C ASN A 345 14.40 15.18 5.89
N LEU A 346 15.34 14.82 5.02
CA LEU A 346 16.26 13.69 5.24
C LEU A 346 17.15 13.86 6.46
N ARG A 347 17.66 15.08 6.72
CA ARG A 347 18.49 15.36 7.90
C ARG A 347 17.70 15.29 9.20
N SER A 348 16.44 15.73 9.18
CA SER A 348 15.53 15.61 10.33
C SER A 348 15.20 14.15 10.61
N VAL A 349 14.93 13.33 9.56
CA VAL A 349 14.76 11.88 9.70
C VAL A 349 16.02 11.23 10.28
N GLN A 350 17.22 11.55 9.74
CA GLN A 350 18.48 11.03 10.24
C GLN A 350 18.68 11.31 11.72
N ARG A 351 18.44 12.59 12.12
CA ARG A 351 18.56 13.03 13.53
C ARG A 351 17.63 12.26 14.45
N MET A 352 16.34 12.11 14.06
CA MET A 352 15.33 11.42 14.87
C MET A 352 15.62 9.92 15.03
N VAL A 353 16.08 9.26 13.96
CA VAL A 353 16.43 7.83 14.02
C VAL A 353 17.72 7.62 14.83
N ALA A 354 18.77 8.42 14.60
CA ALA A 354 20.04 8.30 15.32
C ALA A 354 19.90 8.49 16.84
N LYS A 355 18.97 9.37 17.27
CA LYS A 355 18.68 9.60 18.68
C LYS A 355 17.67 8.62 19.31
N ASP A 356 17.14 7.65 18.52
CA ASP A 356 16.07 6.73 18.92
C ASP A 356 14.76 7.47 19.34
N GLU A 357 14.52 8.66 18.78
CA GLU A 357 13.34 9.50 19.07
C GLU A 357 12.18 9.24 18.09
N MET A 358 12.39 8.41 17.06
CA MET A 358 11.36 8.03 16.09
C MET A 358 10.39 6.99 16.72
N SER A 359 9.43 7.49 17.51
CA SER A 359 8.45 6.66 18.20
C SER A 359 7.12 6.62 17.44
N LEU A 360 6.86 5.53 16.73
CA LEU A 360 5.64 5.34 15.95
C LEU A 360 4.58 4.56 16.74
N ASP A 361 3.31 4.85 16.47
CA ASP A 361 2.20 4.10 17.08
C ASP A 361 2.13 2.69 16.50
N VAL A 362 1.93 1.69 17.37
CA VAL A 362 1.79 0.29 16.99
C VAL A 362 0.34 -0.04 16.69
N THR A 363 0.10 -0.65 15.54
CA THR A 363 -1.18 -1.24 15.14
C THR A 363 -1.06 -2.76 15.18
N VAL A 364 -2.02 -3.42 15.81
CA VAL A 364 -2.05 -4.88 15.93
C VAL A 364 -2.96 -5.46 14.84
N ARG A 365 -2.42 -6.39 14.04
CA ARG A 365 -3.18 -7.14 13.03
C ARG A 365 -3.25 -8.61 13.43
N GLU A 366 -4.46 -9.15 13.55
CA GLU A 366 -4.66 -10.60 13.71
C GLU A 366 -4.63 -11.29 12.35
N ARG A 367 -3.99 -12.47 12.32
CA ARG A 367 -3.96 -13.36 11.16
C ARG A 367 -4.06 -14.81 11.64
N GLN A 368 -4.54 -15.68 10.75
CA GLN A 368 -4.49 -17.11 10.96
C GLN A 368 -3.44 -17.71 10.02
N VAL A 369 -2.50 -18.46 10.58
CA VAL A 369 -1.42 -19.13 9.86
C VAL A 369 -1.40 -20.58 10.31
N ASN A 370 -1.56 -21.52 9.37
CA ASN A 370 -1.60 -22.97 9.65
C ASN A 370 -2.57 -23.33 10.80
N GLY A 371 -3.75 -22.66 10.86
CA GLY A 371 -4.74 -22.87 11.91
C GLY A 371 -4.46 -22.13 13.22
N ILE A 372 -3.28 -21.52 13.39
CA ILE A 372 -2.86 -20.82 14.61
C ILE A 372 -3.20 -19.34 14.49
N ARG A 373 -3.83 -18.76 15.53
CA ARG A 373 -4.07 -17.31 15.60
C ARG A 373 -2.77 -16.59 15.94
N THR A 374 -2.39 -15.64 15.11
CA THR A 374 -1.14 -14.89 15.26
C THR A 374 -1.40 -13.38 15.25
N LEU A 375 -0.47 -12.64 15.86
CA LEU A 375 -0.43 -11.19 15.86
C LEU A 375 0.75 -10.70 15.02
N GLN A 376 0.52 -9.58 14.34
CA GLN A 376 1.53 -8.76 13.67
C GLN A 376 1.51 -7.37 14.27
N LEU A 377 2.67 -6.87 14.62
CA LEU A 377 2.85 -5.51 15.15
C LEU A 377 3.34 -4.62 14.01
N GLU A 378 2.48 -3.75 13.52
CA GLU A 378 2.74 -2.90 12.37
C GLU A 378 2.81 -1.44 12.78
N THR A 379 3.63 -0.66 12.07
CA THR A 379 3.70 0.79 12.18
C THR A 379 3.40 1.45 10.84
N LEU A 380 2.93 2.69 10.89
CA LEU A 380 2.53 3.47 9.71
C LEU A 380 3.48 4.64 9.52
N ALA A 381 3.94 4.90 8.28
CA ALA A 381 4.85 5.99 7.98
C ALA A 381 4.28 7.37 8.38
N GLY A 382 3.00 7.61 8.12
CA GLY A 382 2.34 8.86 8.49
C GLY A 382 2.24 9.11 10.01
N SER A 383 2.37 8.07 10.85
CA SER A 383 2.35 8.25 12.31
C SER A 383 3.60 8.98 12.82
N ALA A 384 4.65 9.11 12.01
CA ALA A 384 5.84 9.88 12.31
C ALA A 384 5.58 11.39 12.43
N VAL A 385 4.45 11.89 11.94
CA VAL A 385 4.06 13.31 12.02
C VAL A 385 4.16 13.86 13.45
N ARG A 386 3.92 13.05 14.47
CA ARG A 386 4.02 13.42 15.89
C ARG A 386 5.44 13.58 16.41
N CYS A 387 6.44 13.07 15.68
CA CYS A 387 7.83 13.04 16.11
C CYS A 387 8.58 14.34 15.74
N PHE A 388 8.05 15.13 14.83
CA PHE A 388 8.68 16.35 14.33
C PHE A 388 8.01 17.59 14.92
N ASP A 389 8.73 18.70 14.94
CA ASP A 389 8.22 19.97 15.46
C ASP A 389 7.65 20.87 14.35
N ARG A 390 8.35 20.97 13.21
CA ARG A 390 7.88 21.72 12.03
C ARG A 390 7.10 20.82 11.11
N VAL A 391 5.81 20.69 11.37
CA VAL A 391 4.91 19.77 10.65
C VAL A 391 3.82 20.52 9.90
N LEU A 392 3.36 19.94 8.79
CA LEU A 392 2.31 20.48 7.94
C LEU A 392 1.37 19.39 7.47
N ALA A 393 0.07 19.65 7.51
CA ALA A 393 -0.93 18.86 6.79
C ALA A 393 -1.39 19.65 5.57
N VAL A 394 -1.25 19.11 4.39
CA VAL A 394 -1.71 19.74 3.15
C VAL A 394 -2.99 19.08 2.70
N ALA A 395 -4.09 19.82 2.70
CA ALA A 395 -5.36 19.35 2.17
C ALA A 395 -5.31 19.45 0.63
N VAL A 396 -5.15 18.31 -0.03
CA VAL A 396 -4.94 18.22 -1.48
C VAL A 396 -6.18 17.77 -2.24
N GLU A 397 -6.17 18.04 -3.56
CA GLU A 397 -7.22 17.57 -4.45
C GLU A 397 -7.25 16.03 -4.55
N ARG A 398 -8.44 15.47 -4.81
CA ARG A 398 -8.64 14.03 -4.98
C ARG A 398 -7.77 13.40 -6.08
N ALA A 399 -7.42 14.16 -7.12
CA ALA A 399 -6.55 13.71 -8.20
C ALA A 399 -5.17 13.22 -7.72
N ARG A 400 -4.70 13.68 -6.56
CA ARG A 400 -3.44 13.21 -5.94
C ARG A 400 -3.58 11.89 -5.19
N TYR A 401 -4.80 11.34 -5.07
CA TYR A 401 -5.06 10.09 -4.39
C TYR A 401 -5.94 9.17 -5.23
N LEU A 402 -5.29 8.35 -6.07
CA LEU A 402 -5.88 7.36 -6.96
C LEU A 402 -5.37 5.96 -6.61
N PRO A 403 -5.62 5.45 -5.38
CA PRO A 403 -5.10 4.17 -4.97
C PRO A 403 -5.87 3.02 -5.64
N VAL A 404 -5.15 1.99 -6.06
CA VAL A 404 -5.74 0.76 -6.60
C VAL A 404 -5.63 -0.34 -5.54
N LYS A 405 -6.67 -0.53 -4.73
CA LYS A 405 -6.72 -1.54 -3.67
C LYS A 405 -7.52 -2.79 -4.05
N SER A 406 -8.36 -2.66 -5.06
CA SER A 406 -9.27 -3.68 -5.57
C SER A 406 -9.33 -3.64 -7.10
N THR A 407 -9.95 -4.64 -7.69
CA THR A 407 -10.24 -4.65 -9.13
C THR A 407 -11.28 -3.61 -9.54
N SER A 408 -12.13 -3.14 -8.61
CA SER A 408 -13.00 -1.98 -8.86
C SER A 408 -12.18 -0.70 -9.08
N ASP A 409 -11.11 -0.51 -8.32
CA ASP A 409 -10.20 0.61 -8.52
C ASP A 409 -9.38 0.42 -9.81
N LEU A 410 -8.99 -0.82 -10.12
CA LEU A 410 -8.28 -1.15 -11.37
C LEU A 410 -9.16 -0.86 -12.59
N PHE A 411 -10.44 -1.25 -12.55
CA PHE A 411 -11.43 -0.92 -13.57
C PHE A 411 -11.48 0.59 -13.83
N LEU A 412 -11.50 1.38 -12.76
CA LEU A 412 -11.54 2.84 -12.85
C LEU A 412 -10.31 3.41 -13.55
N VAL A 413 -9.10 3.01 -13.15
CA VAL A 413 -7.86 3.58 -13.71
C VAL A 413 -7.54 3.07 -15.11
N GLN A 414 -8.06 1.90 -15.50
CA GLN A 414 -7.95 1.37 -16.86
C GLN A 414 -8.95 1.96 -17.84
N SER A 415 -10.01 2.60 -17.34
CA SER A 415 -11.08 3.15 -18.20
C SER A 415 -10.66 4.38 -18.97
N ASP A 416 -11.52 4.80 -19.89
CA ASP A 416 -11.40 6.04 -20.66
C ASP A 416 -11.59 7.33 -19.86
N LEU A 417 -12.00 7.18 -18.57
CA LEU A 417 -12.06 8.30 -17.63
C LEU A 417 -10.69 8.94 -17.41
N TYR A 418 -9.60 8.17 -17.56
CA TYR A 418 -8.24 8.67 -17.41
C TYR A 418 -7.44 8.47 -18.69
N GLY A 419 -6.68 9.50 -19.09
CA GLY A 419 -5.59 9.41 -20.04
C GLY A 419 -4.24 9.32 -19.33
N VAL A 420 -3.20 8.82 -20.00
CA VAL A 420 -1.82 8.83 -19.49
C VAL A 420 -1.07 10.00 -20.13
N ARG A 421 -0.53 10.88 -19.31
CA ARG A 421 0.34 11.96 -19.74
C ARG A 421 1.63 11.94 -18.92
N HIS A 422 2.75 11.66 -19.56
CA HIS A 422 4.06 11.56 -18.90
C HIS A 422 4.07 10.59 -17.69
N GLY A 423 3.40 9.45 -17.83
CA GLY A 423 3.25 8.47 -16.73
C GLY A 423 2.21 8.82 -15.67
N THR A 424 1.60 10.00 -15.73
CA THR A 424 0.57 10.44 -14.78
C THR A 424 -0.83 10.21 -15.37
N LEU A 425 -1.76 9.76 -14.53
CA LEU A 425 -3.17 9.65 -14.89
C LEU A 425 -3.83 11.02 -14.81
N VAL A 426 -4.40 11.45 -15.92
CA VAL A 426 -5.13 12.73 -16.03
C VAL A 426 -6.57 12.44 -16.40
N MET A 427 -7.51 12.97 -15.62
CA MET A 427 -8.95 12.81 -15.92
C MET A 427 -9.29 13.40 -17.28
N SER A 428 -10.12 12.68 -18.04
CA SER A 428 -10.61 13.11 -19.36
C SER A 428 -11.34 14.46 -19.27
N LYS A 429 -11.10 15.32 -20.24
CA LYS A 429 -11.82 16.59 -20.38
C LYS A 429 -13.26 16.39 -20.82
N ASP A 430 -13.58 15.23 -21.41
CA ASP A 430 -14.92 14.89 -21.89
C ASP A 430 -15.88 14.59 -20.75
N ARG A 431 -15.35 14.33 -19.54
CA ARG A 431 -16.17 14.20 -18.34
C ARG A 431 -16.60 15.57 -17.84
N LEU A 432 -17.89 15.83 -17.88
CA LEU A 432 -18.48 17.11 -17.45
C LEU A 432 -18.42 17.29 -15.93
N ASP A 433 -18.71 16.22 -15.18
CA ASP A 433 -18.55 16.19 -13.72
C ASP A 433 -17.18 15.63 -13.36
N LYS A 434 -16.37 16.39 -12.64
CA LYS A 434 -15.03 15.97 -12.18
C LYS A 434 -15.07 14.96 -11.04
N SER A 435 -16.26 14.56 -10.57
CA SER A 435 -16.37 13.50 -9.55
C SER A 435 -16.00 12.14 -10.14
N VAL A 436 -15.45 11.28 -9.29
CA VAL A 436 -15.09 9.90 -9.65
C VAL A 436 -16.32 9.02 -9.50
N PRO A 437 -16.73 8.21 -10.50
CA PRO A 437 -17.86 7.32 -10.38
C PRO A 437 -17.63 6.25 -9.30
N LEU A 438 -18.69 5.83 -8.64
CA LEU A 438 -18.63 4.74 -7.68
C LEU A 438 -18.72 3.39 -8.39
N ILE A 439 -17.62 2.64 -8.41
CA ILE A 439 -17.53 1.30 -9.01
C ILE A 439 -17.57 0.24 -7.91
N LYS A 440 -18.48 -0.73 -8.04
CA LYS A 440 -18.59 -1.89 -7.16
C LYS A 440 -18.65 -3.16 -7.99
N LEU A 441 -17.55 -3.89 -8.07
CA LEU A 441 -17.48 -5.21 -8.68
C LEU A 441 -17.59 -6.29 -7.60
N GLY A 442 -18.40 -7.31 -7.86
CA GLY A 442 -18.65 -8.43 -6.98
C GLY A 442 -17.45 -9.36 -6.82
N ARG A 443 -17.64 -10.40 -5.99
CA ARG A 443 -16.58 -11.38 -5.64
C ARG A 443 -15.99 -12.09 -6.87
N GLU A 444 -16.76 -12.23 -7.93
CA GLU A 444 -16.39 -12.89 -9.19
C GLU A 444 -15.28 -12.12 -9.93
N PHE A 445 -15.13 -10.83 -9.62
CA PHE A 445 -14.10 -9.94 -10.16
C PHE A 445 -12.93 -9.72 -9.21
N SER A 446 -12.91 -10.33 -8.02
CA SER A 446 -11.96 -9.99 -6.95
C SER A 446 -10.50 -10.20 -7.34
N PHE A 447 -10.20 -11.20 -8.20
CA PHE A 447 -8.86 -11.48 -8.67
C PHE A 447 -8.61 -10.89 -10.05
N VAL A 448 -7.40 -10.39 -10.29
CA VAL A 448 -7.03 -9.75 -11.56
C VAL A 448 -7.26 -10.68 -12.76
N GLU A 449 -6.91 -11.95 -12.65
CA GLU A 449 -7.14 -12.94 -13.71
C GLU A 449 -8.63 -13.07 -14.04
N GLU A 450 -9.47 -13.19 -13.01
CA GLU A 450 -10.93 -13.29 -13.15
C GLU A 450 -11.56 -11.99 -13.66
N PHE A 451 -11.00 -10.85 -13.27
CA PHE A 451 -11.38 -9.55 -13.78
C PHE A 451 -11.08 -9.43 -15.28
N LEU A 452 -9.85 -9.76 -15.73
CA LEU A 452 -9.46 -9.70 -17.14
C LEU A 452 -10.27 -10.68 -18.00
N ARG A 453 -10.61 -11.87 -17.48
CA ARG A 453 -11.47 -12.84 -18.18
C ARG A 453 -12.86 -12.29 -18.48
N ARG A 454 -13.39 -11.41 -17.61
CA ARG A 454 -14.73 -10.81 -17.73
C ARG A 454 -14.78 -9.52 -18.52
N ILE A 455 -13.62 -8.92 -18.78
CA ILE A 455 -13.50 -7.73 -19.64
C ILE A 455 -12.44 -7.96 -20.73
N PRO A 456 -12.62 -8.98 -21.59
CA PRO A 456 -11.59 -9.43 -22.53
C PRO A 456 -11.25 -8.39 -23.60
N HIS A 457 -12.14 -7.41 -23.82
CA HIS A 457 -11.97 -6.34 -24.80
C HIS A 457 -11.61 -4.98 -24.17
N GLY A 458 -11.15 -4.99 -22.92
CA GLY A 458 -10.88 -3.79 -22.13
C GLY A 458 -12.11 -3.26 -21.38
N VAL A 459 -11.87 -2.26 -20.54
CA VAL A 459 -12.91 -1.66 -19.71
C VAL A 459 -13.92 -0.90 -20.58
N PRO A 460 -15.25 -1.03 -20.33
CA PRO A 460 -16.26 -0.23 -20.98
C PRO A 460 -16.03 1.28 -20.87
N ASN A 461 -16.59 2.04 -21.80
CA ASN A 461 -16.62 3.50 -21.70
C ASN A 461 -17.47 3.92 -20.49
N ILE A 462 -16.89 4.73 -19.59
CA ILE A 462 -17.54 5.19 -18.35
C ILE A 462 -17.47 6.72 -18.19
N THR A 463 -17.20 7.46 -19.23
CA THR A 463 -17.08 8.92 -19.16
C THR A 463 -18.34 9.60 -18.61
N GLU A 464 -19.53 9.06 -18.88
CA GLU A 464 -20.82 9.55 -18.38
C GLU A 464 -21.40 8.71 -17.23
N LEU A 465 -20.61 7.82 -16.61
CA LEU A 465 -21.07 6.94 -15.53
C LEU A 465 -21.01 7.66 -14.17
N ASP A 466 -22.02 7.43 -13.32
CA ASP A 466 -22.05 7.90 -11.93
C ASP A 466 -21.88 6.74 -10.96
N HIS A 467 -22.55 5.61 -11.24
CA HIS A 467 -22.49 4.44 -10.37
C HIS A 467 -22.59 3.14 -11.20
N LEU A 468 -21.67 2.22 -10.93
CA LEU A 468 -21.72 0.85 -11.42
C LEU A 468 -21.74 -0.14 -10.26
N THR A 469 -22.71 -1.05 -10.28
CA THR A 469 -22.68 -2.25 -9.43
C THR A 469 -22.81 -3.47 -10.31
N VAL A 470 -21.84 -4.39 -10.22
CA VAL A 470 -21.86 -5.69 -10.90
C VAL A 470 -21.79 -6.79 -9.85
N ALA A 471 -22.73 -7.73 -9.87
CA ALA A 471 -22.74 -8.91 -9.01
C ALA A 471 -22.99 -10.16 -9.85
N GLY A 472 -22.29 -11.26 -9.53
CA GLY A 472 -22.36 -12.51 -10.25
C GLY A 472 -21.44 -12.55 -11.49
N ASP A 473 -21.63 -13.58 -12.32
CA ASP A 473 -20.79 -13.82 -13.50
C ASP A 473 -21.28 -12.99 -14.69
N VAL A 474 -20.58 -11.87 -14.98
CA VAL A 474 -20.91 -10.93 -16.05
C VAL A 474 -19.69 -10.74 -16.94
N ILE A 475 -19.88 -10.92 -18.26
CA ILE A 475 -18.84 -10.73 -19.26
C ILE A 475 -19.23 -9.54 -20.14
N PHE A 476 -18.31 -8.59 -20.30
CA PHE A 476 -18.51 -7.41 -21.12
C PHE A 476 -17.94 -7.63 -22.53
N GLY A 477 -18.75 -7.33 -23.56
CA GLY A 477 -18.33 -7.29 -24.94
C GLY A 477 -17.48 -6.07 -25.27
N ALA A 478 -17.10 -5.96 -26.53
CA ALA A 478 -16.31 -4.85 -27.05
C ALA A 478 -17.17 -3.56 -27.16
N ASN A 479 -16.54 -2.39 -26.97
CA ASN A 479 -17.16 -1.08 -27.18
C ASN A 479 -18.46 -0.85 -26.38
N VAL A 480 -18.58 -1.46 -25.22
CA VAL A 480 -19.72 -1.21 -24.31
C VAL A 480 -19.59 0.17 -23.67
N SER A 481 -20.71 0.88 -23.53
CA SER A 481 -20.79 2.20 -22.87
C SER A 481 -21.77 2.15 -21.69
N LEU A 482 -21.33 2.64 -20.53
CA LEU A 482 -22.11 2.69 -19.30
C LEU A 482 -22.32 4.15 -18.90
N LYS A 483 -23.59 4.56 -18.65
CA LYS A 483 -23.96 5.95 -18.39
C LYS A 483 -24.92 6.06 -17.21
N GLY A 484 -24.78 7.12 -16.40
CA GLY A 484 -25.60 7.33 -15.21
C GLY A 484 -25.42 6.22 -14.17
N THR A 485 -26.52 5.64 -13.70
CA THR A 485 -26.52 4.54 -12.73
C THR A 485 -26.79 3.20 -13.40
N VAL A 486 -25.84 2.26 -13.37
CA VAL A 486 -25.97 0.93 -13.97
C VAL A 486 -25.78 -0.15 -12.91
N ILE A 487 -26.73 -1.07 -12.84
CA ILE A 487 -26.71 -2.22 -11.92
C ILE A 487 -26.90 -3.49 -12.74
N ILE A 488 -25.94 -4.42 -12.63
CA ILE A 488 -25.98 -5.71 -13.36
C ILE A 488 -25.85 -6.82 -12.33
N VAL A 489 -26.84 -7.73 -12.27
CA VAL A 489 -26.89 -8.84 -11.31
C VAL A 489 -27.18 -10.14 -12.03
N ALA A 490 -26.15 -10.98 -12.19
CA ALA A 490 -26.33 -12.35 -12.66
C ALA A 490 -26.77 -13.24 -11.48
N ASN A 491 -27.74 -14.13 -11.75
CA ASN A 491 -28.17 -15.12 -10.77
C ASN A 491 -27.06 -16.15 -10.53
N GLU A 492 -27.08 -16.81 -9.39
CA GLU A 492 -26.12 -17.89 -9.08
C GLU A 492 -26.20 -19.00 -10.14
N GLY A 493 -25.05 -19.40 -10.66
CA GLY A 493 -24.94 -20.42 -11.72
C GLY A 493 -25.28 -19.95 -13.13
N SER A 494 -25.60 -18.67 -13.33
CA SER A 494 -25.86 -18.08 -14.64
C SER A 494 -24.81 -17.05 -15.04
N VAL A 495 -24.64 -16.85 -16.34
CA VAL A 495 -23.71 -15.88 -16.92
C VAL A 495 -24.51 -14.84 -17.71
N ILE A 496 -24.29 -13.57 -17.45
CA ILE A 496 -24.79 -12.47 -18.29
C ILE A 496 -23.66 -12.06 -19.25
N MET A 497 -23.95 -12.12 -20.55
CA MET A 497 -23.07 -11.56 -21.58
C MET A 497 -23.64 -10.25 -22.07
N ILE A 498 -22.91 -9.16 -21.87
CA ILE A 498 -23.25 -7.85 -22.43
C ILE A 498 -22.70 -7.82 -23.86
N PRO A 499 -23.55 -7.68 -24.90
CA PRO A 499 -23.11 -7.70 -26.29
C PRO A 499 -22.19 -6.54 -26.65
N ASP A 500 -21.45 -6.72 -27.75
CA ASP A 500 -20.62 -5.66 -28.31
C ASP A 500 -21.46 -4.43 -28.67
N GLY A 501 -20.90 -3.23 -28.44
CA GLY A 501 -21.54 -1.97 -28.75
C GLY A 501 -22.74 -1.58 -27.87
N THR A 502 -23.08 -2.38 -26.86
CA THR A 502 -24.22 -2.11 -25.97
C THR A 502 -24.04 -0.79 -25.22
N VAL A 503 -25.10 0.01 -25.17
CA VAL A 503 -25.18 1.24 -24.35
C VAL A 503 -26.18 1.00 -23.22
N LEU A 504 -25.70 0.97 -21.97
CA LEU A 504 -26.56 0.91 -20.78
C LEU A 504 -26.61 2.28 -20.13
N ARG A 505 -27.82 2.85 -20.02
CA ARG A 505 -28.07 4.14 -19.37
C ARG A 505 -29.13 3.99 -18.31
N ASP A 506 -28.84 4.40 -17.08
CA ASP A 506 -29.78 4.38 -15.93
C ASP A 506 -30.59 3.08 -15.86
N SER A 507 -29.89 1.95 -15.91
CA SER A 507 -30.52 0.65 -16.17
C SER A 507 -30.16 -0.39 -15.14
N VAL A 508 -31.10 -1.33 -14.93
CA VAL A 508 -30.91 -2.51 -14.11
C VAL A 508 -31.06 -3.76 -14.99
N VAL A 509 -30.00 -4.53 -15.10
CA VAL A 509 -29.98 -5.80 -15.85
C VAL A 509 -29.94 -6.95 -14.86
N THR A 510 -30.93 -7.85 -14.93
CA THR A 510 -31.03 -9.02 -14.04
C THR A 510 -31.36 -10.28 -14.80
N GLY A 511 -30.92 -11.47 -14.32
CA GLY A 511 -31.30 -12.76 -14.86
C GLY A 511 -30.38 -13.27 -15.99
N ASN A 512 -30.86 -14.24 -16.77
CA ASN A 512 -30.16 -14.87 -17.88
C ASN A 512 -30.34 -14.11 -19.21
N LEU A 513 -30.42 -12.82 -19.18
CA LEU A 513 -30.65 -12.04 -20.40
C LEU A 513 -29.40 -12.08 -21.32
N ARG A 514 -29.48 -12.90 -22.38
CA ARG A 514 -28.89 -12.53 -23.65
C ARG A 514 -29.73 -11.38 -24.17
N ILE A 515 -29.21 -10.17 -24.17
CA ILE A 515 -29.83 -9.07 -24.93
C ILE A 515 -29.65 -9.50 -26.38
N LEU A 516 -30.72 -10.02 -26.97
CA LEU A 516 -30.78 -10.27 -28.40
C LEU A 516 -30.86 -8.89 -29.07
N ASP A 517 -29.98 -8.66 -30.05
CA ASP A 517 -29.94 -7.45 -30.85
C ASP A 517 -31.34 -7.10 -31.38
N HIS A 518 -31.75 -5.85 -31.13
CA HIS A 518 -32.84 -5.19 -31.86
C HIS A 518 -32.28 -4.00 -32.60
#